data_1976cfce1e9dc7b78ee33d851738f489
#
_entry.id   1976cfce1e9dc7b78ee33d851738f489
#
_cell.length_a   1.000
_cell.length_b   1.000
_cell.length_c   1.000
_cell.angle_alpha   90.00
_cell.angle_beta   90.00
_cell.angle_gamma   90.00
#
_symmetry.space_group_name_H-M   'P 1'
#
loop_
_entity.id
_entity.type
_entity.pdbx_description
1 polymer ?
#
loop_
_entity_poly.entity_id
_entity_poly.type
_entity_poly.pdbx_seq_one_letter_code
_entity_poly.pdbx_strand_id
1 'polypeptide(L)'
;AYDATRDADGHPYGGRYFLAPSKADMERLVAAEREWSSRKDADLRVQWPREELPFAYMTHQANFALPEQGYTHWYTMFNPRQLVDHATLLRAVVTGQASEAVKHQALGAVQQYLRNNNGFAIWNIQADKLEPFFSNSNYAPKDRFIENSVFGVLGRGNWLSCAEGIVEGVSWMAR
;
A
#
# COMPACT_ATOMS: atom_id res chain seq x y z
N ALA A 1 -13.89 -10.84 -30.04
CA ALA A 1 -14.13 -10.23 -28.73
C ALA A 1 -13.01 -10.66 -27.78
N TYR A 2 -12.42 -9.74 -27.06
CA TYR A 2 -11.39 -10.05 -26.06
C TYR A 2 -12.07 -10.72 -24.86
N ASP A 3 -11.66 -11.95 -24.55
CA ASP A 3 -12.11 -12.64 -23.35
C ASP A 3 -11.14 -12.33 -22.22
N ALA A 4 -11.54 -11.46 -21.30
CA ALA A 4 -10.73 -11.06 -20.16
C ALA A 4 -10.46 -12.19 -19.15
N THR A 5 -11.07 -13.36 -19.32
CA THR A 5 -10.87 -14.53 -18.44
C THR A 5 -9.88 -15.54 -19.01
N ARG A 6 -9.41 -15.34 -20.24
CA ARG A 6 -8.52 -16.26 -20.96
C ARG A 6 -7.37 -15.49 -21.62
N ASP A 7 -6.23 -16.15 -21.70
CA ASP A 7 -5.09 -15.69 -22.49
C ASP A 7 -5.30 -15.85 -24.02
N ALA A 8 -4.29 -15.48 -24.81
CA ALA A 8 -4.34 -15.57 -26.25
C ALA A 8 -4.49 -17.02 -26.78
N ASP A 9 -4.05 -18.00 -25.99
CA ASP A 9 -4.13 -19.43 -26.29
C ASP A 9 -5.40 -20.08 -25.74
N GLY A 10 -6.28 -19.29 -25.12
CA GLY A 10 -7.56 -19.74 -24.57
C GLY A 10 -7.48 -20.41 -23.20
N HIS A 11 -6.33 -20.36 -22.52
CA HIS A 11 -6.19 -20.88 -21.15
C HIS A 11 -6.77 -19.89 -20.13
N PRO A 12 -7.48 -20.38 -19.11
CA PRO A 12 -8.02 -19.50 -18.08
C PRO A 12 -6.91 -18.88 -17.23
N TYR A 13 -7.06 -17.59 -16.90
CA TYR A 13 -6.15 -16.88 -15.99
C TYR A 13 -6.27 -17.33 -14.52
N GLY A 14 -6.89 -18.45 -14.23
CA GLY A 14 -7.09 -18.91 -12.84
C GLY A 14 -8.01 -17.99 -12.03
N GLY A 15 -9.05 -17.41 -12.67
CA GLY A 15 -9.95 -16.44 -12.06
C GLY A 15 -9.45 -14.99 -12.10
N ARG A 16 -8.32 -14.72 -12.75
CA ARG A 16 -7.74 -13.40 -12.95
C ARG A 16 -8.09 -12.84 -14.32
N TYR A 17 -8.24 -11.55 -14.39
CA TYR A 17 -8.41 -10.83 -15.65
C TYR A 17 -7.74 -9.46 -15.58
N PHE A 18 -7.34 -8.95 -16.72
CA PHE A 18 -6.71 -7.63 -16.86
C PHE A 18 -7.61 -6.74 -17.69
N LEU A 19 -7.89 -5.56 -17.17
CA LEU A 19 -8.67 -4.55 -17.86
C LEU A 19 -7.82 -3.30 -18.08
N ALA A 20 -7.98 -2.66 -19.22
CA ALA A 20 -7.50 -1.30 -19.38
C ALA A 20 -8.25 -0.37 -18.43
N PRO A 21 -7.59 0.65 -17.83
CA PRO A 21 -8.26 1.59 -16.96
C PRO A 21 -9.39 2.30 -17.70
N SER A 22 -10.56 2.33 -17.09
CA SER A 22 -11.73 3.03 -17.60
C SER A 22 -11.65 4.54 -17.29
N LYS A 23 -12.52 5.32 -17.94
CA LYS A 23 -12.67 6.75 -17.57
C LYS A 23 -13.01 6.92 -16.08
N ALA A 24 -13.84 6.06 -15.53
CA ALA A 24 -14.18 6.09 -14.11
C ALA A 24 -12.97 5.82 -13.19
N ASP A 25 -12.02 4.98 -13.60
CA ASP A 25 -10.79 4.74 -12.84
C ASP A 25 -9.89 5.98 -12.83
N MET A 26 -9.80 6.68 -13.96
CA MET A 26 -9.07 7.95 -14.04
C MET A 26 -9.74 9.04 -13.21
N GLU A 27 -11.05 9.13 -13.22
CA GLU A 27 -11.81 10.08 -12.39
C GLU A 27 -11.61 9.81 -10.89
N ARG A 28 -11.54 8.54 -10.47
CA ARG A 28 -11.23 8.15 -9.08
C ARG A 28 -9.83 8.58 -8.67
N LEU A 29 -8.86 8.48 -9.57
CA LEU A 29 -7.49 8.94 -9.29
C LEU A 29 -7.44 10.44 -9.04
N VAL A 30 -8.07 11.24 -9.92
CA VAL A 30 -8.19 12.69 -9.75
C VAL A 30 -8.96 13.07 -8.48
N ALA A 31 -10.00 12.31 -8.14
CA ALA A 31 -10.75 12.52 -6.90
C ALA A 31 -9.87 12.28 -5.67
N ALA A 32 -9.04 11.23 -5.67
CA ALA A 32 -8.10 10.96 -4.59
C ALA A 32 -7.05 12.06 -4.41
N GLU A 33 -6.55 12.64 -5.51
CA GLU A 33 -5.63 13.79 -5.44
C GLU A 33 -6.29 15.02 -4.78
N ARG A 34 -7.54 15.29 -5.14
CA ARG A 34 -8.32 16.42 -4.55
C ARG A 34 -8.58 16.14 -3.06
N GLU A 35 -9.00 14.93 -2.72
CA GLU A 35 -9.24 14.55 -1.35
C GLU A 35 -7.97 14.66 -0.51
N TRP A 36 -6.85 14.14 -0.98
CA TRP A 36 -5.56 14.29 -0.32
C TRP A 36 -5.21 15.77 -0.10
N SER A 37 -5.30 16.58 -1.14
CA SER A 37 -4.97 18.00 -1.06
C SER A 37 -5.84 18.76 -0.06
N SER A 38 -7.09 18.39 0.10
CA SER A 38 -8.02 19.04 1.04
C SER A 38 -7.84 18.56 2.48
N ARG A 39 -7.40 17.33 2.71
CA ARG A 39 -7.37 16.68 4.04
C ARG A 39 -6.01 16.62 4.69
N LYS A 40 -4.92 16.60 3.90
CA LYS A 40 -3.56 16.40 4.41
C LYS A 40 -3.13 17.39 5.50
N ASP A 41 -3.58 18.64 5.42
CA ASP A 41 -3.26 19.68 6.40
C ASP A 41 -4.45 20.03 7.32
N ALA A 42 -5.56 19.35 7.16
CA ALA A 42 -6.78 19.46 7.97
C ALA A 42 -6.88 18.29 8.95
N ASP A 43 -7.80 17.37 8.68
CA ASP A 43 -8.13 16.26 9.58
C ASP A 43 -7.11 15.10 9.56
N LEU A 44 -6.24 15.05 8.55
CA LEU A 44 -5.16 14.05 8.44
C LEU A 44 -3.76 14.60 8.78
N ARG A 45 -3.68 15.81 9.32
CA ARG A 45 -2.43 16.55 9.49
C ARG A 45 -1.31 15.79 10.22
N VAL A 46 -1.63 14.96 11.18
CA VAL A 46 -0.66 14.24 12.01
C VAL A 46 -0.55 12.75 11.67
N GLN A 47 -1.18 12.29 10.61
CA GLN A 47 -1.24 10.88 10.22
C GLN A 47 -0.36 10.51 9.02
N TRP A 48 0.51 11.40 8.56
CA TRP A 48 1.42 11.10 7.45
C TRP A 48 2.81 11.69 7.71
N PRO A 49 3.88 11.02 7.23
CA PRO A 49 5.26 11.43 7.48
C PRO A 49 5.62 12.65 6.63
N ARG A 50 6.14 13.67 7.27
CA ARG A 50 6.61 14.92 6.62
C ARG A 50 8.13 15.03 6.57
N GLU A 51 8.81 14.10 7.21
CA GLU A 51 10.25 14.11 7.36
C GLU A 51 10.94 13.84 6.03
N GLU A 52 12.06 14.50 5.82
CA GLU A 52 12.96 14.21 4.72
C GLU A 52 13.55 12.79 4.87
N LEU A 53 13.86 12.18 3.74
CA LEU A 53 14.61 10.93 3.76
C LEU A 53 16.01 11.17 4.32
N PRO A 54 16.40 10.50 5.42
CA PRO A 54 17.71 10.68 6.00
C PRO A 54 18.79 10.17 5.06
N PHE A 55 19.96 10.77 5.11
CA PHE A 55 21.15 10.22 4.47
C PHE A 55 21.50 8.89 5.16
N ALA A 56 21.29 7.79 4.47
CA ALA A 56 21.54 6.45 4.99
C ALA A 56 21.88 5.48 3.84
N TYR A 57 22.52 4.37 4.18
CA TYR A 57 22.90 3.34 3.21
C TYR A 57 21.74 2.90 2.33
N MET A 58 20.56 2.71 2.90
CA MET A 58 19.38 2.21 2.17
C MET A 58 18.77 3.26 1.24
N THR A 59 18.91 4.55 1.54
CA THR A 59 18.29 5.64 0.79
C THR A 59 19.25 6.33 -0.18
N HIS A 60 20.55 6.13 -0.01
CA HIS A 60 21.63 6.82 -0.76
C HIS A 60 22.66 5.84 -1.33
N GLN A 61 22.23 4.69 -1.80
CA GLN A 61 23.14 3.79 -2.52
C GLN A 61 23.61 4.40 -3.83
N ALA A 62 24.89 4.22 -4.14
CA ALA A 62 25.66 4.92 -5.16
C ALA A 62 25.06 5.02 -6.58
N ASN A 63 24.11 4.19 -6.96
CA ASN A 63 23.46 4.26 -8.27
C ASN A 63 21.93 4.41 -8.16
N PHE A 64 21.40 4.57 -6.95
CA PHE A 64 19.97 4.53 -6.68
C PHE A 64 19.57 5.48 -5.55
N ALA A 65 20.27 6.62 -5.42
CA ALA A 65 19.93 7.62 -4.42
C ALA A 65 18.51 8.12 -4.65
N LEU A 66 17.60 7.81 -3.73
CA LEU A 66 16.19 8.15 -3.82
C LEU A 66 15.95 9.66 -4.01
N PRO A 67 16.67 10.56 -3.29
CA PRO A 67 16.50 11.99 -3.50
C PRO A 67 16.86 12.46 -4.91
N GLU A 68 17.86 11.87 -5.55
CA GLU A 68 18.24 12.19 -6.93
C GLU A 68 17.18 11.77 -7.95
N GLN A 69 16.29 10.84 -7.56
CA GLN A 69 15.17 10.36 -8.36
C GLN A 69 13.84 11.04 -7.98
N GLY A 70 13.89 12.11 -7.16
CA GLY A 70 12.73 12.89 -6.76
C GLY A 70 12.04 12.43 -5.47
N TYR A 71 12.54 11.36 -4.82
CA TYR A 71 12.00 10.89 -3.54
C TYR A 71 12.72 11.60 -2.40
N THR A 72 12.27 12.77 -2.04
CA THR A 72 12.95 13.61 -1.03
C THR A 72 12.41 13.41 0.38
N HIS A 73 11.18 12.96 0.52
CA HIS A 73 10.47 12.77 1.79
C HIS A 73 9.82 11.37 1.84
N TRP A 74 9.55 10.85 3.02
CA TRP A 74 8.91 9.54 3.18
C TRP A 74 7.56 9.44 2.47
N TYR A 75 6.75 10.50 2.47
CA TYR A 75 5.44 10.51 1.81
C TYR A 75 5.54 10.41 0.28
N THR A 76 6.67 10.77 -0.31
CA THR A 76 6.85 10.70 -1.77
C THR A 76 6.90 9.26 -2.29
N MET A 77 7.05 8.28 -1.40
CA MET A 77 6.97 6.85 -1.73
C MET A 77 5.54 6.35 -1.98
N PHE A 78 4.55 7.20 -1.81
CA PHE A 78 3.13 6.86 -1.93
C PHE A 78 2.46 7.79 -2.92
N ASN A 79 1.49 7.28 -3.66
CA ASN A 79 0.63 8.15 -4.43
C ASN A 79 -0.50 8.76 -3.55
N PRO A 80 -1.22 9.77 -4.04
CA PRO A 80 -2.26 10.43 -3.25
C PRO A 80 -3.36 9.51 -2.72
N ARG A 81 -3.74 8.48 -3.47
CA ARG A 81 -4.75 7.50 -3.05
C ARG A 81 -4.25 6.66 -1.88
N GLN A 82 -3.02 6.16 -1.97
CA GLN A 82 -2.36 5.43 -0.88
C GLN A 82 -2.20 6.30 0.37
N LEU A 83 -1.85 7.56 0.21
CA LEU A 83 -1.73 8.50 1.34
C LEU A 83 -3.07 8.73 2.05
N VAL A 84 -4.16 8.93 1.30
CA VAL A 84 -5.51 9.06 1.87
C VAL A 84 -5.88 7.79 2.64
N ASP A 85 -5.67 6.61 2.05
CA ASP A 85 -6.00 5.33 2.66
C ASP A 85 -5.22 5.11 3.96
N HIS A 86 -3.90 5.21 3.92
CA HIS A 86 -3.05 4.99 5.08
C HIS A 86 -3.31 5.99 6.21
N ALA A 87 -3.41 7.28 5.87
CA ALA A 87 -3.68 8.31 6.87
C ALA A 87 -5.08 8.17 7.49
N THR A 88 -6.08 7.78 6.69
CA THR A 88 -7.43 7.55 7.19
C THR A 88 -7.49 6.32 8.10
N LEU A 89 -6.83 5.22 7.73
CA LEU A 89 -6.73 4.02 8.56
C LEU A 89 -6.00 4.31 9.88
N LEU A 90 -4.85 4.97 9.82
CA LEU A 90 -4.09 5.35 11.00
C LEU A 90 -4.92 6.23 11.94
N ARG A 91 -5.60 7.24 11.38
CA ARG A 91 -6.51 8.08 12.16
C ARG A 91 -7.61 7.27 12.83
N ALA A 92 -8.26 6.37 12.10
CA ALA A 92 -9.33 5.53 12.64
C ALA A 92 -8.84 4.67 13.82
N VAL A 93 -7.63 4.11 13.73
CA VAL A 93 -7.03 3.34 14.82
C VAL A 93 -6.75 4.24 16.03
N VAL A 94 -6.09 5.38 15.83
CA VAL A 94 -5.68 6.27 16.93
C VAL A 94 -6.88 6.90 17.65
N THR A 95 -7.90 7.34 16.90
CA THR A 95 -9.08 8.02 17.47
C THR A 95 -10.21 7.07 17.85
N GLY A 96 -10.11 5.79 17.51
CA GLY A 96 -11.14 4.78 17.82
C GLY A 96 -11.32 4.57 19.33
N GLN A 97 -12.50 4.07 19.73
CA GLN A 97 -12.89 3.83 21.13
C GLN A 97 -12.34 2.51 21.69
N ALA A 98 -11.44 1.83 20.99
CA ALA A 98 -10.83 0.60 21.45
C ALA A 98 -9.82 0.83 22.59
N SER A 99 -9.53 -0.22 23.38
CA SER A 99 -8.44 -0.17 24.37
C SER A 99 -7.07 0.05 23.72
N GLU A 100 -6.13 0.60 24.46
CA GLU A 100 -4.76 0.83 23.95
C GLU A 100 -4.10 -0.47 23.45
N ALA A 101 -4.35 -1.59 24.13
CA ALA A 101 -3.84 -2.89 23.67
C ALA A 101 -4.37 -3.27 22.28
N VAL A 102 -5.66 -3.06 22.02
CA VAL A 102 -6.25 -3.30 20.68
C VAL A 102 -5.72 -2.32 19.66
N LYS A 103 -5.55 -1.04 20.01
CA LYS A 103 -4.94 -0.05 19.12
C LYS A 103 -3.52 -0.42 18.73
N HIS A 104 -2.70 -0.87 19.67
CA HIS A 104 -1.33 -1.32 19.38
C HIS A 104 -1.32 -2.51 18.40
N GLN A 105 -2.21 -3.48 18.58
CA GLN A 105 -2.34 -4.59 17.63
C GLN A 105 -2.81 -4.12 16.25
N ALA A 106 -3.78 -3.20 16.20
CA ALA A 106 -4.26 -2.62 14.95
C ALA A 106 -3.18 -1.81 14.23
N LEU A 107 -2.28 -1.12 14.96
CA LEU A 107 -1.11 -0.46 14.36
C LEU A 107 -0.17 -1.45 13.69
N GLY A 108 -0.01 -2.65 14.22
CA GLY A 108 0.73 -3.73 13.55
C GLY A 108 0.11 -4.11 12.20
N ALA A 109 -1.21 -4.19 12.12
CA ALA A 109 -1.92 -4.41 10.85
C ALA A 109 -1.74 -3.24 9.87
N VAL A 110 -1.81 -1.99 10.35
CA VAL A 110 -1.54 -0.79 9.52
C VAL A 110 -0.13 -0.83 8.96
N GLN A 111 0.88 -1.15 9.77
CA GLN A 111 2.27 -1.27 9.31
C GLN A 111 2.44 -2.36 8.25
N GLN A 112 1.81 -3.51 8.44
CA GLN A 112 1.86 -4.60 7.47
C GLN A 112 1.17 -4.22 6.15
N TYR A 113 0.04 -3.52 6.22
CA TYR A 113 -0.66 -3.02 5.03
C TYR A 113 0.17 -1.95 4.31
N LEU A 114 0.72 -0.97 5.02
CA LEU A 114 1.59 0.07 4.47
C LEU A 114 2.80 -0.52 3.74
N ARG A 115 3.40 -1.57 4.31
CA ARG A 115 4.51 -2.30 3.70
C ARG A 115 4.13 -2.91 2.34
N ASN A 116 2.88 -3.35 2.17
CA ASN A 116 2.39 -3.99 0.96
C ASN A 116 1.73 -3.01 -0.04
N ASN A 117 1.41 -1.79 0.38
CA ASN A 117 0.70 -0.81 -0.45
C ASN A 117 1.45 0.53 -0.50
N ASN A 118 2.50 0.57 -1.29
CA ASN A 118 3.33 1.75 -1.54
C ASN A 118 3.87 1.72 -2.97
N GLY A 119 4.44 2.82 -3.44
CA GLY A 119 4.95 2.96 -4.81
C GLY A 119 6.14 2.07 -5.17
N PHE A 120 6.70 1.34 -4.21
CA PHE A 120 7.83 0.44 -4.40
C PHE A 120 7.46 -1.05 -4.29
N ALA A 121 6.21 -1.37 -3.99
CA ALA A 121 5.74 -2.74 -4.01
C ALA A 121 5.85 -3.34 -5.42
N ILE A 122 6.07 -4.63 -5.50
CA ILE A 122 6.19 -5.35 -6.77
C ILE A 122 5.15 -6.47 -6.87
N TRP A 123 4.73 -6.74 -8.10
CA TRP A 123 3.91 -7.90 -8.39
C TRP A 123 4.81 -9.10 -8.70
N ASN A 124 4.74 -10.13 -7.87
CA ASN A 124 5.38 -11.41 -8.14
C ASN A 124 4.44 -12.25 -9.00
N ILE A 125 4.76 -12.34 -10.30
CA ILE A 125 3.96 -13.09 -11.29
C ILE A 125 3.89 -14.58 -10.94
N GLN A 126 4.98 -15.16 -10.45
CA GLN A 126 5.05 -16.59 -10.14
C GLN A 126 4.22 -16.98 -8.92
N ALA A 127 4.24 -16.13 -7.90
CA ALA A 127 3.53 -16.36 -6.63
C ALA A 127 2.14 -15.70 -6.60
N ASP A 128 1.80 -14.94 -7.63
CA ASP A 128 0.54 -14.20 -7.78
C ASP A 128 0.19 -13.36 -6.54
N LYS A 129 1.15 -12.57 -6.10
CA LYS A 129 1.00 -11.72 -4.90
C LYS A 129 1.79 -10.43 -5.02
N LEU A 130 1.38 -9.45 -4.25
CA LEU A 130 2.22 -8.30 -3.95
C LEU A 130 3.36 -8.72 -3.02
N GLU A 131 4.57 -8.34 -3.39
CA GLU A 131 5.72 -8.45 -2.50
C GLU A 131 6.05 -7.09 -1.93
N PRO A 132 6.25 -7.05 -0.61
CA PRO A 132 6.59 -5.81 0.05
C PRO A 132 7.99 -5.37 -0.35
N PHE A 133 8.13 -4.09 -0.57
CA PHE A 133 9.39 -3.48 -0.90
C PHE A 133 10.48 -3.67 0.16
N PHE A 134 10.10 -3.52 1.43
CA PHE A 134 11.03 -3.60 2.57
C PHE A 134 11.57 -5.01 2.85
N SER A 135 11.28 -6.00 2.01
CA SER A 135 11.88 -7.33 2.11
C SER A 135 13.26 -7.42 1.47
N ASN A 136 13.64 -6.46 0.64
CA ASN A 136 14.94 -6.37 -0.03
C ASN A 136 15.78 -5.22 0.52
N SER A 137 17.09 -5.38 0.49
CA SER A 137 18.04 -4.36 0.94
C SER A 137 18.15 -3.13 0.03
N ASN A 138 17.42 -3.07 -1.08
CA ASN A 138 17.55 -2.02 -2.08
C ASN A 138 16.24 -1.25 -2.27
N TYR A 139 16.27 0.05 -1.92
CA TYR A 139 15.19 0.99 -2.24
C TYR A 139 15.33 1.48 -3.70
N ALA A 140 15.03 0.61 -4.64
CA ALA A 140 15.04 0.98 -6.05
C ALA A 140 13.62 1.35 -6.50
N PRO A 141 13.42 2.53 -7.11
CA PRO A 141 12.15 2.89 -7.73
C PRO A 141 11.72 1.83 -8.74
N LYS A 142 10.42 1.62 -8.85
CA LYS A 142 9.85 0.65 -9.79
C LYS A 142 9.27 1.38 -10.98
N ASP A 143 9.39 0.78 -12.14
CA ASP A 143 8.82 1.25 -13.41
C ASP A 143 7.30 1.09 -13.49
N ARG A 144 6.71 0.35 -12.55
CA ARG A 144 5.28 0.05 -12.51
C ARG A 144 4.72 0.29 -11.13
N PHE A 145 3.74 1.17 -11.07
CA PHE A 145 2.96 1.37 -9.86
C PHE A 145 1.97 0.23 -9.69
N ILE A 146 2.00 -0.39 -8.51
CA ILE A 146 1.06 -1.44 -8.12
C ILE A 146 0.39 -0.97 -6.84
N GLU A 147 -0.94 -1.07 -6.82
CA GLU A 147 -1.73 -0.79 -5.64
C GLU A 147 -2.55 -2.01 -5.26
N ASN A 148 -2.68 -2.22 -3.96
CA ASN A 148 -3.58 -3.23 -3.42
C ASN A 148 -4.91 -2.59 -3.05
N SER A 149 -5.99 -3.34 -3.24
CA SER A 149 -7.30 -2.92 -2.74
C SER A 149 -7.30 -2.91 -1.21
N VAL A 150 -7.83 -1.85 -0.61
CA VAL A 150 -7.99 -1.77 0.86
C VAL A 150 -8.86 -2.91 1.39
N PHE A 151 -9.98 -3.16 0.73
CA PHE A 151 -10.99 -4.14 1.12
C PHE A 151 -11.11 -5.29 0.10
N GLY A 152 -9.99 -5.70 -0.49
CA GLY A 152 -9.97 -6.83 -1.40
C GLY A 152 -10.43 -8.12 -0.72
N VAL A 153 -11.40 -8.80 -1.32
CA VAL A 153 -11.91 -10.09 -0.81
C VAL A 153 -10.92 -11.22 -1.09
N LEU A 154 -10.12 -11.06 -2.14
CA LEU A 154 -9.14 -12.05 -2.58
C LEU A 154 -7.72 -11.47 -2.47
N GLY A 155 -6.76 -12.37 -2.28
CA GLY A 155 -5.34 -12.02 -2.21
C GLY A 155 -4.87 -11.65 -0.80
N ARG A 156 -3.55 -11.55 -0.67
CA ARG A 156 -2.87 -11.19 0.59
C ARG A 156 -2.33 -9.77 0.53
N GLY A 157 -2.11 -9.17 1.69
CA GLY A 157 -1.50 -7.85 1.80
C GLY A 157 -2.45 -6.69 1.62
N ASN A 158 -3.77 -6.92 1.51
CA ASN A 158 -4.80 -5.90 1.68
C ASN A 158 -5.07 -5.67 3.19
N TRP A 159 -5.81 -4.61 3.53
CA TRP A 159 -6.09 -4.28 4.93
C TRP A 159 -6.77 -5.42 5.70
N LEU A 160 -7.78 -6.06 5.12
CA LEU A 160 -8.52 -7.13 5.78
C LEU A 160 -7.60 -8.31 6.11
N SER A 161 -6.80 -8.77 5.16
CA SER A 161 -5.87 -9.90 5.38
C SER A 161 -4.78 -9.58 6.40
N CYS A 162 -4.34 -8.32 6.48
CA CYS A 162 -3.40 -7.89 7.50
C CYS A 162 -4.03 -7.86 8.90
N ALA A 163 -5.26 -7.38 9.01
CA ALA A 163 -6.01 -7.36 10.27
C ALA A 163 -6.33 -8.80 10.76
N GLU A 164 -6.79 -9.67 9.88
CA GLU A 164 -7.05 -11.09 10.18
C GLU A 164 -5.79 -11.79 10.69
N GLY A 165 -4.64 -11.60 10.04
CA GLY A 165 -3.37 -12.18 10.47
C GLY A 165 -2.96 -11.74 11.90
N ILE A 166 -3.25 -10.50 12.30
CA ILE A 166 -3.03 -10.06 13.69
C ILE A 166 -3.99 -10.76 14.64
N VAL A 167 -5.27 -10.86 14.29
CA VAL A 167 -6.28 -11.55 15.12
C VAL A 167 -5.92 -13.03 15.32
N GLU A 168 -5.51 -13.71 14.26
CA GLU A 168 -5.05 -15.10 14.33
C GLU A 168 -3.82 -15.26 15.24
N GLY A 169 -2.83 -14.37 15.10
CA GLY A 169 -1.62 -14.37 15.93
C GLY A 169 -1.93 -14.17 17.41
N VAL A 170 -2.77 -13.19 17.75
CA VAL A 170 -3.20 -12.95 19.14
C VAL A 170 -3.99 -14.14 19.68
N SER A 171 -4.89 -14.71 18.88
CA SER A 171 -5.68 -15.89 19.27
C SER A 171 -4.81 -17.12 19.51
N TRP A 172 -3.71 -17.28 18.76
CA TRP A 172 -2.76 -18.36 18.98
C TRP A 172 -1.98 -18.19 20.30
N MET A 173 -1.56 -16.95 20.61
CA MET A 173 -0.83 -16.67 21.86
C MET A 173 -1.69 -16.81 23.12
N ALA A 174 -3.01 -16.75 23.00
CA ALA A 174 -3.95 -16.86 24.11
C ALA A 174 -4.34 -18.34 24.44
N ARG A 175 -3.82 -19.32 23.72
CA ARG A 175 -4.03 -20.77 23.95
C ARG A 175 -2.95 -21.36 24.83
#